data_b19eab21c16fc8354832b4b8bea44f93
#
_entry.id   b19eab21c16fc8354832b4b8bea44f93
#
_cell.length_a   1.000
_cell.length_b   1.000
_cell.length_c   1.000
_cell.angle_alpha   90.00
_cell.angle_beta   90.00
_cell.angle_gamma   90.00
#
_symmetry.space_group_name_H-M   'P 1'
#
loop_
_entity.id
_entity.type
_entity.pdbx_description
1 polymer ?
#
loop_
_entity_poly.entity_id
_entity_poly.type
_entity_poly.pdbx_seq_one_letter_code
_entity_poly.pdbx_strand_id
1 'polypeptide(L)'
;QAEKKSLPKTVIKLTDEIYQKGEKEKNSPQMLKAYTWRMKYREMLNPDSLYADLKGLEQWVKQTDQPMDRAILHSLIAGIYADYAASNQWQLRQRTEIVDQTPATDMREWTANMFIEKVRTNIKEALADSVLLLKTSSRDYIPFVELGETSEYYHHDMYHLLASRSIEALQRVEELGNRITNDGTVNPVKQDIIAIYGNMISAYKATGLKEGYVLTALNYLEWRWNADRNIRPLQAKGELPVLTEDTYLKALNTLKSKYASEPICAEVYLAEARYTIGKQQQLNALQLCDEAIRLYPGYDRINALKNLREEILAPYLNVNASDLAFPNEEIELRVSHKNLDGFTVRLYQAKKLIKEQHYAVLRPKDYQTQDTVFTFKAPELGSYVMRIIPDIRAKRDSESKFDVTRFKVLTCRLPDKQYQVVTLDGQTGHPIPHAKVTMYSNDEKVLQEFTTNEEGKVVFPWKSEYR
;
A
#
# COMPACT_ATOMS: atom_id res chain seq x y z
N GLN A 1 16.63 -14.69 -18.29
CA GLN A 1 18.05 -14.38 -18.01
C GLN A 1 18.39 -12.92 -18.26
N ALA A 2 17.95 -12.31 -19.38
CA ALA A 2 18.18 -10.89 -19.70
C ALA A 2 17.53 -9.96 -18.67
N GLU A 3 16.33 -10.28 -18.17
CA GLU A 3 15.64 -9.56 -17.09
C GLU A 3 16.45 -9.59 -15.80
N LYS A 4 16.91 -10.79 -15.36
CA LYS A 4 17.73 -10.94 -14.15
C LYS A 4 19.04 -10.14 -14.20
N LYS A 5 19.52 -9.79 -15.42
CA LYS A 5 20.72 -8.99 -15.66
C LYS A 5 20.41 -7.52 -15.91
N SER A 6 19.14 -7.07 -15.75
CA SER A 6 18.70 -5.69 -15.99
C SER A 6 19.12 -5.14 -17.36
N LEU A 7 18.90 -5.91 -18.44
CA LEU A 7 19.26 -5.56 -19.83
C LEU A 7 18.00 -5.24 -20.66
N PRO A 8 17.35 -4.07 -20.47
CA PRO A 8 16.04 -3.75 -21.07
C PRO A 8 16.05 -3.80 -22.61
N LYS A 9 17.08 -3.28 -23.27
CA LYS A 9 17.20 -3.34 -24.74
C LYS A 9 17.24 -4.78 -25.28
N THR A 10 17.94 -5.67 -24.57
CA THR A 10 17.99 -7.10 -24.95
C THR A 10 16.64 -7.78 -24.74
N VAL A 11 15.93 -7.44 -23.67
CA VAL A 11 14.57 -7.97 -23.43
C VAL A 11 13.63 -7.53 -24.55
N ILE A 12 13.63 -6.25 -24.95
CA ILE A 12 12.82 -5.73 -26.05
C ILE A 12 13.09 -6.52 -27.33
N LYS A 13 14.36 -6.70 -27.71
CA LYS A 13 14.72 -7.47 -28.93
C LYS A 13 14.18 -8.90 -28.87
N LEU A 14 14.38 -9.60 -27.75
CA LEU A 14 13.90 -10.97 -27.59
C LEU A 14 12.38 -11.07 -27.60
N THR A 15 11.67 -10.08 -27.04
CA THR A 15 10.21 -10.04 -27.07
C THR A 15 9.68 -9.78 -28.48
N ASP A 16 10.36 -8.97 -29.29
CA ASP A 16 10.01 -8.80 -30.72
C ASP A 16 10.17 -10.12 -31.49
N GLU A 17 11.26 -10.86 -31.28
CA GLU A 17 11.48 -12.16 -31.91
C GLU A 17 10.40 -13.18 -31.50
N ILE A 18 10.02 -13.22 -30.21
CA ILE A 18 8.96 -14.08 -29.69
C ILE A 18 7.60 -13.70 -30.28
N TYR A 19 7.30 -12.40 -30.38
CA TYR A 19 6.05 -11.90 -30.96
C TYR A 19 5.92 -12.34 -32.43
N GLN A 20 6.95 -12.10 -33.25
CA GLN A 20 6.96 -12.48 -34.68
C GLN A 20 6.82 -14.00 -34.86
N LYS A 21 7.45 -14.80 -33.99
CA LYS A 21 7.30 -16.26 -34.01
C LYS A 21 5.87 -16.65 -33.66
N GLY A 22 5.32 -16.08 -32.57
CA GLY A 22 3.94 -16.34 -32.14
C GLY A 22 2.92 -15.96 -33.24
N GLU A 23 3.15 -14.88 -33.97
CA GLU A 23 2.29 -14.46 -35.09
C GLU A 23 2.29 -15.48 -36.24
N LYS A 24 3.48 -15.97 -36.62
CA LYS A 24 3.60 -17.04 -37.63
C LYS A 24 2.93 -18.35 -37.25
N GLU A 25 3.04 -18.71 -35.95
CA GLU A 25 2.47 -19.92 -35.37
C GLU A 25 1.01 -19.74 -34.92
N LYS A 26 0.43 -18.54 -35.04
CA LYS A 26 -0.90 -18.16 -34.54
C LYS A 26 -1.07 -18.47 -33.04
N ASN A 27 -0.02 -18.24 -32.26
CA ASN A 27 0.03 -18.51 -30.83
C ASN A 27 -0.27 -17.23 -30.04
N SER A 28 -1.56 -16.94 -29.82
CA SER A 28 -2.02 -15.75 -29.11
C SER A 28 -1.44 -15.57 -27.70
N PRO A 29 -1.37 -16.60 -26.84
CA PRO A 29 -0.75 -16.46 -25.51
C PRO A 29 0.70 -15.99 -25.55
N GLN A 30 1.49 -16.47 -26.49
CA GLN A 30 2.88 -16.03 -26.67
C GLN A 30 2.97 -14.59 -27.18
N MET A 31 2.10 -14.23 -28.12
CA MET A 31 2.04 -12.86 -28.65
C MET A 31 1.65 -11.86 -27.56
N LEU A 32 0.62 -12.16 -26.78
CA LEU A 32 0.15 -11.33 -25.66
C LEU A 32 1.23 -11.12 -24.62
N LYS A 33 1.91 -12.20 -24.20
CA LYS A 33 3.02 -12.12 -23.25
C LYS A 33 4.18 -11.30 -23.80
N ALA A 34 4.59 -11.55 -25.03
CA ALA A 34 5.69 -10.81 -25.66
C ALA A 34 5.37 -9.32 -25.78
N TYR A 35 4.15 -9.00 -26.19
CA TYR A 35 3.70 -7.60 -26.33
C TYR A 35 3.72 -6.85 -25.00
N THR A 36 3.11 -7.41 -23.96
CA THR A 36 3.04 -6.78 -22.62
C THR A 36 4.42 -6.60 -21.99
N TRP A 37 5.32 -7.58 -22.16
CA TRP A 37 6.70 -7.45 -21.69
C TRP A 37 7.47 -6.39 -22.48
N ARG A 38 7.31 -6.33 -23.78
CA ARG A 38 7.90 -5.28 -24.63
C ARG A 38 7.45 -3.89 -24.15
N MET A 39 6.15 -3.68 -23.93
CA MET A 39 5.60 -2.43 -23.40
C MET A 39 6.31 -2.03 -22.10
N LYS A 40 6.33 -2.93 -21.11
CA LYS A 40 6.97 -2.68 -19.80
C LYS A 40 8.41 -2.18 -19.95
N TYR A 41 9.22 -2.81 -20.80
CA TYR A 41 10.62 -2.44 -20.94
C TYR A 41 10.85 -1.23 -21.84
N ARG A 42 9.94 -0.96 -22.78
CA ARG A 42 9.96 0.29 -23.56
C ARG A 42 9.62 1.49 -22.68
N GLU A 43 8.61 1.38 -21.85
CA GLU A 43 8.20 2.42 -20.91
C GLU A 43 9.32 2.74 -19.89
N MET A 44 10.06 1.72 -19.40
CA MET A 44 11.25 1.93 -18.54
C MET A 44 12.34 2.77 -19.23
N LEU A 45 12.50 2.65 -20.56
CA LEU A 45 13.50 3.41 -21.32
C LEU A 45 12.97 4.77 -21.77
N ASN A 46 11.70 4.84 -22.09
CA ASN A 46 11.02 6.04 -22.55
C ASN A 46 9.54 6.00 -22.13
N PRO A 47 9.12 6.76 -21.13
CA PRO A 47 7.74 6.79 -20.67
C PRO A 47 6.72 7.13 -21.76
N ASP A 48 7.09 7.93 -22.76
CA ASP A 48 6.21 8.30 -23.87
C ASP A 48 5.90 7.12 -24.82
N SER A 49 6.63 6.01 -24.71
CA SER A 49 6.35 4.82 -25.53
C SER A 49 4.98 4.20 -25.24
N LEU A 50 4.43 4.44 -24.03
CA LEU A 50 3.10 3.98 -23.64
C LEU A 50 2.01 4.37 -24.64
N TYR A 51 2.06 5.59 -25.19
CA TYR A 51 1.06 6.07 -26.15
C TYR A 51 1.09 5.31 -27.49
N ALA A 52 2.27 5.00 -27.97
CA ALA A 52 2.44 4.23 -29.21
C ALA A 52 2.02 2.76 -29.00
N ASP A 53 2.37 2.18 -27.85
CA ASP A 53 2.03 0.80 -27.52
C ASP A 53 0.52 0.64 -27.29
N LEU A 54 -0.13 1.62 -26.65
CA LEU A 54 -1.58 1.64 -26.49
C LEU A 54 -2.31 1.70 -27.83
N LYS A 55 -1.88 2.58 -28.75
CA LYS A 55 -2.41 2.61 -30.12
C LYS A 55 -2.22 1.28 -30.86
N GLY A 56 -1.10 0.61 -30.62
CA GLY A 56 -0.85 -0.74 -31.14
C GLY A 56 -1.86 -1.77 -30.62
N LEU A 57 -2.20 -1.75 -29.34
CA LEU A 57 -3.24 -2.60 -28.76
C LEU A 57 -4.62 -2.30 -29.34
N GLU A 58 -4.99 -1.03 -29.48
CA GLU A 58 -6.26 -0.62 -30.08
C GLU A 58 -6.38 -1.05 -31.56
N GLN A 59 -5.27 -1.04 -32.29
CA GLN A 59 -5.23 -1.58 -33.65
C GLN A 59 -5.37 -3.09 -33.67
N TRP A 60 -4.70 -3.77 -32.78
CA TRP A 60 -4.79 -5.24 -32.66
C TRP A 60 -6.22 -5.68 -32.34
N VAL A 61 -6.93 -5.00 -31.45
CA VAL A 61 -8.38 -5.23 -31.19
C VAL A 61 -9.20 -5.18 -32.48
N LYS A 62 -8.93 -4.23 -33.36
CA LYS A 62 -9.66 -4.06 -34.66
C LYS A 62 -9.30 -5.12 -35.69
N GLN A 63 -8.11 -5.68 -35.61
CA GLN A 63 -7.57 -6.60 -36.61
C GLN A 63 -7.78 -8.08 -36.25
N THR A 64 -7.92 -8.38 -34.94
CA THR A 64 -8.07 -9.76 -34.54
C THR A 64 -9.48 -10.33 -34.78
N ASP A 65 -9.53 -11.51 -35.41
CA ASP A 65 -10.76 -12.27 -35.59
C ASP A 65 -11.06 -13.21 -34.39
N GLN A 66 -10.12 -13.28 -33.43
CA GLN A 66 -10.24 -14.18 -32.28
C GLN A 66 -11.02 -13.48 -31.15
N PRO A 67 -12.25 -13.93 -30.81
CA PRO A 67 -13.07 -13.25 -29.80
C PRO A 67 -12.40 -13.21 -28.42
N MET A 68 -11.68 -14.28 -28.04
CA MET A 68 -10.98 -14.35 -26.76
C MET A 68 -9.82 -13.34 -26.69
N ASP A 69 -9.02 -13.23 -27.76
CA ASP A 69 -7.94 -12.23 -27.83
C ASP A 69 -8.50 -10.83 -27.72
N ARG A 70 -9.63 -10.56 -28.38
CA ARG A 70 -10.32 -9.27 -28.30
C ARG A 70 -10.73 -8.94 -26.87
N ALA A 71 -11.30 -9.90 -26.15
CA ALA A 71 -11.68 -9.74 -24.74
C ALA A 71 -10.47 -9.42 -23.84
N ILE A 72 -9.37 -10.15 -24.02
CA ILE A 72 -8.12 -9.92 -23.27
C ILE A 72 -7.52 -8.55 -23.60
N LEU A 73 -7.46 -8.18 -24.89
CA LEU A 73 -6.93 -6.89 -25.31
C LEU A 73 -7.74 -5.72 -24.74
N HIS A 74 -9.07 -5.81 -24.74
CA HIS A 74 -9.93 -4.82 -24.09
C HIS A 74 -9.66 -4.73 -22.58
N SER A 75 -9.47 -5.86 -21.91
CA SER A 75 -9.12 -5.88 -20.48
C SER A 75 -7.77 -5.20 -20.22
N LEU A 76 -6.75 -5.44 -21.07
CA LEU A 76 -5.44 -4.79 -20.98
C LEU A 76 -5.56 -3.27 -21.19
N ILE A 77 -6.28 -2.83 -22.21
CA ILE A 77 -6.52 -1.42 -22.51
C ILE A 77 -7.22 -0.72 -21.34
N ALA A 78 -8.26 -1.36 -20.78
CA ALA A 78 -8.95 -0.84 -19.58
C ALA A 78 -7.98 -0.64 -18.40
N GLY A 79 -7.12 -1.64 -18.15
CA GLY A 79 -6.09 -1.57 -17.11
C GLY A 79 -5.12 -0.41 -17.34
N ILE A 80 -4.61 -0.23 -18.54
CA ILE A 80 -3.67 0.86 -18.89
C ILE A 80 -4.31 2.23 -18.68
N TYR A 81 -5.55 2.43 -19.14
CA TYR A 81 -6.26 3.69 -18.90
C TYR A 81 -6.50 3.95 -17.43
N ALA A 82 -6.86 2.90 -16.65
CA ALA A 82 -7.08 3.02 -15.22
C ALA A 82 -5.78 3.35 -14.47
N ASP A 83 -4.66 2.70 -14.82
CA ASP A 83 -3.34 2.97 -14.24
C ASP A 83 -2.86 4.40 -14.53
N TYR A 84 -3.03 4.84 -15.76
CA TYR A 84 -2.69 6.22 -16.12
C TYR A 84 -3.53 7.24 -15.34
N ALA A 85 -4.84 7.01 -15.26
CA ALA A 85 -5.75 7.89 -14.54
C ALA A 85 -5.43 7.94 -13.04
N ALA A 86 -5.13 6.80 -12.42
CA ALA A 86 -4.73 6.72 -11.02
C ALA A 86 -3.41 7.44 -10.76
N SER A 87 -2.40 7.26 -11.63
CA SER A 87 -1.09 7.90 -11.49
C SER A 87 -1.15 9.43 -11.68
N ASN A 88 -2.13 9.93 -12.44
CA ASN A 88 -2.31 11.35 -12.72
C ASN A 88 -3.53 11.95 -12.02
N GLN A 89 -4.05 11.31 -10.99
CA GLN A 89 -5.30 11.65 -10.31
C GLN A 89 -5.35 13.10 -9.85
N TRP A 90 -4.25 13.63 -9.30
CA TRP A 90 -4.18 15.02 -8.85
C TRP A 90 -4.39 16.02 -10.00
N GLN A 91 -3.75 15.79 -11.16
CA GLN A 91 -3.90 16.64 -12.35
C GLN A 91 -5.29 16.53 -12.94
N LEU A 92 -5.84 15.31 -13.04
CA LEU A 92 -7.18 15.06 -13.57
C LEU A 92 -8.26 15.72 -12.72
N ARG A 93 -8.06 15.82 -11.41
CA ARG A 93 -8.98 16.50 -10.49
C ARG A 93 -9.05 18.02 -10.71
N GLN A 94 -8.06 18.62 -11.33
CA GLN A 94 -8.02 20.07 -11.62
C GLN A 94 -8.55 20.44 -12.99
N ARG A 95 -8.73 19.47 -13.88
CA ARG A 95 -9.22 19.72 -15.23
C ARG A 95 -10.72 19.95 -15.22
N THR A 96 -11.13 21.06 -15.84
CA THR A 96 -12.54 21.38 -16.04
C THR A 96 -13.07 20.67 -17.29
N GLU A 97 -14.28 20.13 -17.22
CA GLU A 97 -14.95 19.57 -18.38
C GLU A 97 -15.43 20.68 -19.30
N ILE A 98 -15.07 20.56 -20.60
CA ILE A 98 -15.55 21.47 -21.65
C ILE A 98 -16.59 20.68 -22.45
N VAL A 99 -17.86 21.03 -22.25
CA VAL A 99 -19.02 20.26 -22.76
C VAL A 99 -19.16 20.35 -24.28
N ASP A 100 -18.63 21.39 -24.94
CA ASP A 100 -18.90 21.69 -26.36
C ASP A 100 -17.71 21.48 -27.31
N GLN A 101 -16.65 20.80 -26.92
CA GLN A 101 -15.49 20.54 -27.77
C GLN A 101 -15.42 19.07 -28.23
N THR A 102 -14.95 18.87 -29.46
CA THR A 102 -14.59 17.54 -29.94
C THR A 102 -13.59 16.91 -28.99
N PRO A 103 -13.84 15.67 -28.51
CA PRO A 103 -12.93 15.01 -27.57
C PRO A 103 -11.50 14.99 -28.08
N ALA A 104 -10.54 15.37 -27.22
CA ALA A 104 -9.13 15.33 -27.55
C ALA A 104 -8.70 13.91 -27.98
N THR A 105 -7.91 13.81 -29.03
CA THR A 105 -7.38 12.54 -29.53
C THR A 105 -6.21 12.05 -28.65
N ASP A 106 -5.52 12.96 -27.97
CA ASP A 106 -4.41 12.66 -27.07
C ASP A 106 -4.91 12.46 -25.63
N MET A 107 -4.69 11.28 -25.08
CA MET A 107 -5.12 10.95 -23.72
C MET A 107 -4.49 11.87 -22.66
N ARG A 108 -3.38 12.53 -22.94
CA ARG A 108 -2.76 13.51 -22.04
C ARG A 108 -3.63 14.74 -21.80
N GLU A 109 -4.58 14.99 -22.69
CA GLU A 109 -5.52 16.13 -22.61
C GLU A 109 -6.90 15.72 -22.09
N TRP A 110 -7.13 14.41 -21.86
CA TRP A 110 -8.43 13.90 -21.41
C TRP A 110 -8.80 14.35 -20.02
N THR A 111 -10.09 14.49 -19.80
CA THR A 111 -10.68 14.73 -18.47
C THR A 111 -10.85 13.42 -17.68
N ALA A 112 -11.17 13.53 -16.39
CA ALA A 112 -11.48 12.37 -15.55
C ALA A 112 -12.62 11.52 -16.13
N ASN A 113 -13.70 12.17 -16.62
CA ASN A 113 -14.84 11.49 -17.24
C ASN A 113 -14.45 10.68 -18.48
N MET A 114 -13.59 11.24 -19.32
CA MET A 114 -13.13 10.52 -20.52
C MET A 114 -12.38 9.25 -20.17
N PHE A 115 -11.51 9.27 -19.15
CA PHE A 115 -10.84 8.06 -18.66
C PHE A 115 -11.83 7.05 -18.10
N ILE A 116 -12.76 7.49 -17.26
CA ILE A 116 -13.79 6.61 -16.68
C ILE A 116 -14.59 5.93 -17.80
N GLU A 117 -15.08 6.67 -18.77
CA GLU A 117 -15.87 6.12 -19.89
C GLU A 117 -15.03 5.17 -20.76
N LYS A 118 -13.76 5.45 -20.98
CA LYS A 118 -12.86 4.54 -21.71
C LYS A 118 -12.61 3.25 -20.97
N VAL A 119 -12.38 3.32 -19.65
CA VAL A 119 -12.23 2.13 -18.78
C VAL A 119 -13.52 1.30 -18.82
N ARG A 120 -14.68 1.91 -18.56
CA ARG A 120 -15.98 1.24 -18.54
C ARG A 120 -16.34 0.59 -19.87
N THR A 121 -16.15 1.31 -20.99
CA THR A 121 -16.40 0.80 -22.34
C THR A 121 -15.55 -0.43 -22.64
N ASN A 122 -14.24 -0.37 -22.37
CA ASN A 122 -13.36 -1.50 -22.60
C ASN A 122 -13.69 -2.69 -21.69
N ILE A 123 -14.09 -2.46 -20.43
CA ILE A 123 -14.54 -3.53 -19.53
C ILE A 123 -15.81 -4.21 -20.07
N LYS A 124 -16.77 -3.42 -20.55
CA LYS A 124 -17.99 -3.96 -21.16
C LYS A 124 -17.69 -4.87 -22.36
N GLU A 125 -16.80 -4.44 -23.23
CA GLU A 125 -16.34 -5.24 -24.38
C GLU A 125 -15.54 -6.48 -23.93
N ALA A 126 -14.68 -6.36 -22.91
CA ALA A 126 -13.92 -7.48 -22.37
C ALA A 126 -14.80 -8.60 -21.80
N LEU A 127 -15.96 -8.25 -21.22
CA LEU A 127 -16.88 -9.19 -20.59
C LEU A 127 -18.13 -9.51 -21.44
N ALA A 128 -18.21 -9.05 -22.70
CA ALA A 128 -19.40 -9.14 -23.52
C ALA A 128 -19.84 -10.58 -23.80
N ASP A 129 -18.90 -11.47 -24.13
CA ASP A 129 -19.20 -12.88 -24.39
C ASP A 129 -18.90 -13.75 -23.16
N SER A 130 -19.74 -13.62 -22.14
CA SER A 130 -19.57 -14.37 -20.87
C SER A 130 -19.65 -15.88 -21.07
N VAL A 131 -20.37 -16.37 -22.10
CA VAL A 131 -20.50 -17.80 -22.41
C VAL A 131 -19.18 -18.39 -22.90
N LEU A 132 -18.52 -17.70 -23.82
CA LEU A 132 -17.18 -18.08 -24.30
C LEU A 132 -16.16 -18.02 -23.16
N LEU A 133 -16.17 -16.94 -22.39
CA LEU A 133 -15.24 -16.71 -21.30
C LEU A 133 -15.34 -17.77 -20.20
N LEU A 134 -16.56 -18.16 -19.80
CA LEU A 134 -16.81 -19.21 -18.80
C LEU A 134 -16.38 -20.61 -19.28
N LYS A 135 -16.40 -20.86 -20.60
CA LYS A 135 -15.99 -22.15 -21.18
C LYS A 135 -14.47 -22.25 -21.40
N THR A 136 -13.75 -21.14 -21.45
CA THR A 136 -12.33 -21.11 -21.71
C THR A 136 -11.53 -21.13 -20.43
N SER A 137 -10.68 -22.14 -20.27
CA SER A 137 -9.79 -22.25 -19.11
C SER A 137 -8.74 -21.14 -19.12
N SER A 138 -8.43 -20.56 -17.97
CA SER A 138 -7.30 -19.63 -17.83
C SER A 138 -5.96 -20.29 -18.17
N ARG A 139 -5.87 -21.63 -18.06
CA ARG A 139 -4.68 -22.44 -18.41
C ARG A 139 -4.40 -22.44 -19.92
N ASP A 140 -5.42 -22.23 -20.75
CA ASP A 140 -5.27 -22.20 -22.22
C ASP A 140 -4.45 -20.99 -22.68
N TYR A 141 -4.33 -19.98 -21.79
CA TYR A 141 -3.59 -18.75 -22.05
C TYR A 141 -2.21 -18.68 -21.37
N ILE A 142 -1.64 -19.84 -20.96
CA ILE A 142 -0.23 -19.92 -20.56
C ILE A 142 0.63 -19.77 -21.84
N PRO A 143 1.70 -18.97 -21.84
CA PRO A 143 2.37 -18.33 -20.69
C PRO A 143 1.91 -16.90 -20.38
N PHE A 144 0.91 -16.36 -21.05
CA PHE A 144 0.40 -15.01 -20.77
C PHE A 144 -0.21 -14.94 -19.37
N VAL A 145 -1.05 -15.92 -19.02
CA VAL A 145 -1.59 -16.10 -17.68
C VAL A 145 -0.57 -16.87 -16.80
N GLU A 146 -0.26 -16.33 -15.64
CA GLU A 146 0.54 -16.99 -14.61
C GLU A 146 -0.41 -17.54 -13.55
N LEU A 147 -0.36 -18.86 -13.34
CA LEU A 147 -1.23 -19.55 -12.40
C LEU A 147 -0.73 -19.38 -10.96
N GLY A 148 -1.58 -18.90 -10.07
CA GLY A 148 -1.35 -18.88 -8.62
C GLY A 148 -1.84 -20.17 -7.94
N GLU A 149 -1.56 -20.27 -6.63
CA GLU A 149 -1.95 -21.43 -5.81
C GLU A 149 -3.46 -21.69 -5.79
N THR A 150 -4.28 -20.64 -5.92
CA THR A 150 -5.75 -20.72 -5.89
C THR A 150 -6.39 -20.86 -7.26
N SER A 151 -5.62 -20.96 -8.32
CA SER A 151 -6.12 -20.97 -9.71
C SER A 151 -7.00 -22.18 -10.07
N GLU A 152 -7.01 -23.24 -9.26
CA GLU A 152 -7.84 -24.41 -9.50
C GLU A 152 -9.32 -24.18 -9.20
N TYR A 153 -9.62 -23.32 -8.24
CA TYR A 153 -10.99 -23.03 -7.79
C TYR A 153 -11.34 -21.54 -7.83
N TYR A 154 -10.37 -20.66 -8.03
CA TYR A 154 -10.54 -19.22 -8.15
C TYR A 154 -9.82 -18.71 -9.39
N HIS A 155 -10.51 -17.98 -10.25
CA HIS A 155 -10.01 -17.56 -11.58
C HIS A 155 -9.60 -18.74 -12.50
N HIS A 156 -10.29 -19.86 -12.40
CA HIS A 156 -9.99 -21.05 -13.21
C HIS A 156 -10.41 -20.89 -14.68
N ASP A 157 -11.36 -20.00 -14.98
CA ASP A 157 -11.80 -19.63 -16.32
C ASP A 157 -11.47 -18.16 -16.65
N MET A 158 -11.60 -17.82 -17.93
CA MET A 158 -11.27 -16.48 -18.41
C MET A 158 -12.30 -15.44 -17.95
N TYR A 159 -13.57 -15.83 -17.67
CA TYR A 159 -14.57 -14.89 -17.17
C TYR A 159 -14.19 -14.35 -15.80
N HIS A 160 -13.92 -15.24 -14.83
CA HIS A 160 -13.58 -14.82 -13.48
C HIS A 160 -12.23 -14.09 -13.43
N LEU A 161 -11.28 -14.48 -14.28
CA LEU A 161 -10.00 -13.78 -14.41
C LEU A 161 -10.19 -12.36 -14.92
N LEU A 162 -10.87 -12.17 -16.05
CA LEU A 162 -11.08 -10.85 -16.65
C LEU A 162 -12.04 -9.99 -15.82
N ALA A 163 -13.06 -10.58 -15.17
CA ALA A 163 -13.95 -9.86 -14.25
C ALA A 163 -13.19 -9.31 -13.03
N SER A 164 -12.28 -10.09 -12.42
CA SER A 164 -11.43 -9.60 -11.33
C SER A 164 -10.52 -8.47 -11.77
N ARG A 165 -9.89 -8.58 -12.94
CA ARG A 165 -9.09 -7.49 -13.53
C ARG A 165 -9.91 -6.25 -13.81
N SER A 166 -11.17 -6.43 -14.25
CA SER A 166 -12.11 -5.33 -14.48
C SER A 166 -12.47 -4.61 -13.19
N ILE A 167 -12.72 -5.34 -12.11
CA ILE A 167 -12.97 -4.76 -10.79
C ILE A 167 -11.74 -3.96 -10.32
N GLU A 168 -10.53 -4.51 -10.42
CA GLU A 168 -9.29 -3.80 -10.08
C GLU A 168 -9.16 -2.48 -10.87
N ALA A 169 -9.42 -2.49 -12.18
CA ALA A 169 -9.35 -1.30 -13.02
C ALA A 169 -10.41 -0.26 -12.62
N LEU A 170 -11.65 -0.69 -12.34
CA LEU A 170 -12.71 0.20 -11.88
C LEU A 170 -12.40 0.81 -10.52
N GLN A 171 -11.87 0.05 -9.57
CA GLN A 171 -11.48 0.55 -8.25
C GLN A 171 -10.43 1.67 -8.33
N ARG A 172 -9.50 1.59 -9.29
CA ARG A 172 -8.49 2.65 -9.50
C ARG A 172 -9.09 3.98 -9.95
N VAL A 173 -10.23 3.95 -10.65
CA VAL A 173 -10.93 5.16 -11.12
C VAL A 173 -12.16 5.52 -10.29
N GLU A 174 -12.53 4.71 -9.30
CA GLU A 174 -13.72 4.89 -8.47
C GLU A 174 -13.75 6.26 -7.75
N GLU A 175 -12.62 6.68 -7.20
CA GLU A 175 -12.52 7.97 -6.51
C GLU A 175 -12.69 9.18 -7.46
N LEU A 176 -12.31 9.05 -8.73
CA LEU A 176 -12.58 10.06 -9.75
C LEU A 176 -14.09 10.13 -10.01
N GLY A 177 -14.77 8.98 -10.08
CA GLY A 177 -16.23 8.89 -10.25
C GLY A 177 -17.01 9.49 -9.09
N ASN A 178 -16.55 9.36 -7.86
CA ASN A 178 -17.22 9.93 -6.68
C ASN A 178 -17.34 11.47 -6.71
N ARG A 179 -16.43 12.17 -7.39
CA ARG A 179 -16.50 13.63 -7.54
C ARG A 179 -17.53 14.09 -8.56
N ILE A 180 -17.77 13.29 -9.58
CA ILE A 180 -18.71 13.61 -10.66
C ILE A 180 -20.15 13.57 -10.17
N THR A 181 -20.42 12.79 -9.12
CA THR A 181 -21.76 12.54 -8.57
C THR A 181 -22.11 13.39 -7.34
N ASN A 182 -21.41 14.48 -7.09
CA ASN A 182 -21.73 15.39 -5.97
C ASN A 182 -23.13 16.04 -6.06
N ASP A 183 -23.81 15.90 -7.19
CA ASP A 183 -25.18 16.33 -7.43
C ASP A 183 -26.25 15.32 -6.96
N GLY A 184 -25.84 14.20 -6.35
CA GLY A 184 -26.73 13.13 -5.88
C GLY A 184 -27.04 12.06 -6.92
N THR A 185 -26.36 12.05 -8.06
CA THR A 185 -26.43 10.93 -9.02
C THR A 185 -25.61 9.72 -8.52
N VAL A 186 -25.97 8.52 -8.96
CA VAL A 186 -25.27 7.29 -8.57
C VAL A 186 -23.93 7.20 -9.29
N ASN A 187 -22.85 6.89 -8.57
CA ASN A 187 -21.56 6.67 -9.19
C ASN A 187 -21.62 5.44 -10.13
N PRO A 188 -21.48 5.65 -11.46
CA PRO A 188 -21.61 4.56 -12.42
C PRO A 188 -20.52 3.51 -12.28
N VAL A 189 -19.32 3.88 -11.82
CA VAL A 189 -18.20 2.95 -11.57
C VAL A 189 -18.56 1.99 -10.44
N LYS A 190 -19.17 2.49 -9.36
CA LYS A 190 -19.64 1.67 -8.23
C LYS A 190 -20.71 0.69 -8.67
N GLN A 191 -21.63 1.12 -9.52
CA GLN A 191 -22.67 0.22 -10.07
C GLN A 191 -22.06 -0.90 -10.93
N ASP A 192 -21.09 -0.58 -11.77
CA ASP A 192 -20.43 -1.59 -12.60
C ASP A 192 -19.70 -2.63 -11.74
N ILE A 193 -18.97 -2.19 -10.69
CA ILE A 193 -18.32 -3.11 -9.74
C ILE A 193 -19.34 -4.05 -9.08
N ILE A 194 -20.46 -3.50 -8.60
CA ILE A 194 -21.54 -4.31 -7.98
C ILE A 194 -22.10 -5.34 -8.97
N ALA A 195 -22.35 -4.92 -10.20
CA ALA A 195 -22.88 -5.80 -11.24
C ALA A 195 -21.89 -6.94 -11.57
N ILE A 196 -20.61 -6.63 -11.71
CA ILE A 196 -19.57 -7.63 -12.00
C ILE A 196 -19.46 -8.64 -10.85
N TYR A 197 -19.40 -8.20 -9.59
CA TYR A 197 -19.39 -9.10 -8.44
C TYR A 197 -20.64 -9.99 -8.40
N GLY A 198 -21.82 -9.42 -8.64
CA GLY A 198 -23.09 -10.16 -8.69
C GLY A 198 -23.08 -11.26 -9.76
N ASN A 199 -22.56 -10.96 -10.94
CA ASN A 199 -22.43 -11.92 -12.03
C ASN A 199 -21.42 -13.03 -11.72
N MET A 200 -20.24 -12.69 -11.16
CA MET A 200 -19.23 -13.67 -10.72
C MET A 200 -19.80 -14.63 -9.67
N ILE A 201 -20.45 -14.09 -8.63
CA ILE A 201 -21.10 -14.87 -7.57
C ILE A 201 -22.16 -15.82 -8.15
N SER A 202 -22.96 -15.32 -9.11
CA SER A 202 -23.99 -16.13 -9.78
C SER A 202 -23.39 -17.25 -10.61
N ALA A 203 -22.29 -16.98 -11.34
CA ALA A 203 -21.58 -17.98 -12.13
C ALA A 203 -20.98 -19.08 -11.24
N TYR A 204 -20.29 -18.73 -10.15
CA TYR A 204 -19.77 -19.71 -9.19
C TYR A 204 -20.88 -20.55 -8.52
N LYS A 205 -22.02 -19.91 -8.23
CA LYS A 205 -23.20 -20.64 -7.70
C LYS A 205 -23.74 -21.65 -8.70
N ALA A 206 -23.79 -21.29 -9.98
CA ALA A 206 -24.29 -22.18 -11.05
C ALA A 206 -23.34 -23.36 -11.31
N THR A 207 -22.03 -23.18 -11.17
CA THR A 207 -21.04 -24.26 -11.33
C THR A 207 -20.85 -25.09 -10.06
N GLY A 208 -21.35 -24.66 -8.90
CA GLY A 208 -21.19 -25.34 -7.61
C GLY A 208 -19.80 -25.19 -6.99
N LEU A 209 -18.95 -24.28 -7.49
CA LEU A 209 -17.63 -23.99 -6.96
C LEU A 209 -17.71 -23.14 -5.70
N LYS A 210 -17.75 -23.82 -4.55
CA LYS A 210 -17.96 -23.23 -3.23
C LYS A 210 -16.83 -22.27 -2.84
N GLU A 211 -15.59 -22.64 -3.11
CA GLU A 211 -14.39 -21.85 -2.81
C GLU A 211 -14.42 -20.52 -3.57
N GLY A 212 -14.63 -20.56 -4.87
CA GLY A 212 -14.75 -19.34 -5.69
C GLY A 212 -15.90 -18.45 -5.25
N TYR A 213 -17.05 -19.07 -4.91
CA TYR A 213 -18.20 -18.33 -4.36
C TYR A 213 -17.88 -17.60 -3.06
N VAL A 214 -17.31 -18.31 -2.07
CA VAL A 214 -17.00 -17.73 -0.75
C VAL A 214 -15.97 -16.61 -0.88
N LEU A 215 -14.86 -16.84 -1.62
CA LEU A 215 -13.82 -15.84 -1.81
C LEU A 215 -14.37 -14.59 -2.52
N THR A 216 -15.18 -14.77 -3.56
CA THR A 216 -15.77 -13.61 -4.27
C THR A 216 -16.77 -12.86 -3.38
N ALA A 217 -17.59 -13.57 -2.59
CA ALA A 217 -18.51 -12.95 -1.66
C ALA A 217 -17.77 -12.15 -0.56
N LEU A 218 -16.67 -12.69 -0.03
CA LEU A 218 -15.84 -11.99 0.96
C LEU A 218 -15.17 -10.74 0.35
N ASN A 219 -14.60 -10.84 -0.85
CA ASN A 219 -14.01 -9.70 -1.55
C ASN A 219 -15.07 -8.60 -1.82
N TYR A 220 -16.28 -8.99 -2.21
CA TYR A 220 -17.38 -8.05 -2.38
C TYR A 220 -17.76 -7.35 -1.07
N LEU A 221 -17.90 -8.11 0.02
CA LEU A 221 -18.23 -7.56 1.34
C LEU A 221 -17.14 -6.62 1.86
N GLU A 222 -15.88 -6.99 1.71
CA GLU A 222 -14.73 -6.15 2.12
C GLU A 222 -14.67 -4.84 1.33
N TRP A 223 -14.80 -4.91 0.00
CA TRP A 223 -14.86 -3.72 -0.84
C TRP A 223 -16.03 -2.82 -0.45
N ARG A 224 -17.24 -3.37 -0.28
CA ARG A 224 -18.42 -2.61 0.13
C ARG A 224 -18.22 -1.95 1.49
N TRP A 225 -17.70 -2.69 2.48
CA TRP A 225 -17.42 -2.18 3.80
C TRP A 225 -16.45 -0.99 3.75
N ASN A 226 -15.38 -1.10 2.97
CA ASN A 226 -14.39 -0.04 2.82
C ASN A 226 -14.94 1.17 2.04
N ALA A 227 -15.75 0.95 1.02
CA ALA A 227 -16.36 2.01 0.23
C ALA A 227 -17.47 2.75 1.00
N ASP A 228 -18.27 2.03 1.79
CA ASP A 228 -19.46 2.57 2.44
C ASP A 228 -19.17 3.23 3.81
N ARG A 229 -18.15 2.80 4.55
CA ARG A 229 -17.87 3.30 5.91
C ARG A 229 -17.56 4.80 5.99
N ASN A 230 -17.13 5.42 4.90
CA ASN A 230 -16.76 6.85 4.83
C ASN A 230 -17.84 7.71 4.15
N ILE A 231 -18.95 7.12 3.72
CA ILE A 231 -20.02 7.84 3.05
C ILE A 231 -20.93 8.48 4.10
N ARG A 232 -21.12 9.79 4.02
CA ARG A 232 -22.19 10.49 4.75
C ARG A 232 -23.56 9.98 4.24
N PRO A 233 -24.61 9.88 5.10
CA PRO A 233 -25.85 9.15 4.80
C PRO A 233 -26.77 9.76 3.74
N LEU A 234 -26.26 10.56 2.82
CA LEU A 234 -26.99 10.99 1.63
C LEU A 234 -26.84 9.92 0.55
N GLN A 235 -27.70 8.92 0.59
CA GLN A 235 -27.79 7.93 -0.48
C GLN A 235 -28.40 8.57 -1.72
N ALA A 236 -27.72 8.39 -2.86
CA ALA A 236 -28.30 8.73 -4.14
C ALA A 236 -29.52 7.81 -4.42
N LYS A 237 -30.53 8.36 -5.08
CA LYS A 237 -31.74 7.62 -5.44
C LYS A 237 -31.36 6.44 -6.36
N GLY A 238 -31.62 5.21 -5.95
CA GLY A 238 -31.28 3.98 -6.69
C GLY A 238 -29.96 3.29 -6.27
N GLU A 239 -29.23 3.80 -5.30
CA GLU A 239 -28.12 3.06 -4.70
C GLU A 239 -28.59 1.94 -3.77
N LEU A 240 -27.79 0.87 -3.69
CA LEU A 240 -27.98 -0.13 -2.65
C LEU A 240 -27.80 0.50 -1.27
N PRO A 241 -28.56 0.02 -0.25
CA PRO A 241 -28.37 0.47 1.11
C PRO A 241 -26.89 0.38 1.53
N VAL A 242 -26.42 1.39 2.29
CA VAL A 242 -25.06 1.40 2.86
C VAL A 242 -24.87 0.13 3.70
N LEU A 243 -23.74 -0.54 3.54
CA LEU A 243 -23.41 -1.72 4.33
C LEU A 243 -23.06 -1.28 5.75
N THR A 244 -23.98 -1.48 6.68
CA THR A 244 -23.78 -1.19 8.10
C THR A 244 -22.97 -2.30 8.76
N GLU A 245 -22.44 -2.03 9.97
CA GLU A 245 -21.76 -3.03 10.79
C GLU A 245 -22.60 -4.28 11.00
N ASP A 246 -23.86 -4.10 11.40
CA ASP A 246 -24.80 -5.22 11.65
C ASP A 246 -25.03 -6.05 10.40
N THR A 247 -25.23 -5.41 9.25
CA THR A 247 -25.44 -6.12 7.98
C THR A 247 -24.19 -6.81 7.47
N TYR A 248 -23.01 -6.24 7.70
CA TYR A 248 -21.72 -6.86 7.39
C TYR A 248 -21.51 -8.13 8.22
N LEU A 249 -21.64 -8.03 9.55
CA LEU A 249 -21.49 -9.18 10.45
C LEU A 249 -22.54 -10.25 10.20
N LYS A 250 -23.78 -9.86 9.91
CA LYS A 250 -24.85 -10.80 9.52
C LYS A 250 -24.52 -11.56 8.23
N ALA A 251 -23.92 -10.88 7.25
CA ALA A 251 -23.47 -11.53 6.02
C ALA A 251 -22.33 -12.54 6.28
N LEU A 252 -21.32 -12.17 7.09
CA LEU A 252 -20.26 -13.11 7.50
C LEU A 252 -20.83 -14.31 8.26
N ASN A 253 -21.73 -14.12 9.22
CA ASN A 253 -22.37 -15.20 9.96
C ASN A 253 -23.20 -16.12 9.07
N THR A 254 -23.87 -15.57 8.04
CA THR A 254 -24.59 -16.35 7.05
C THR A 254 -23.65 -17.24 6.24
N LEU A 255 -22.52 -16.71 5.77
CA LEU A 255 -21.49 -17.48 5.08
C LEU A 255 -20.89 -18.55 6.00
N LYS A 256 -20.54 -18.20 7.24
CA LYS A 256 -19.99 -19.11 8.25
C LYS A 256 -20.92 -20.29 8.51
N SER A 257 -22.21 -20.03 8.76
CA SER A 257 -23.20 -21.08 9.01
C SER A 257 -23.43 -21.99 7.80
N LYS A 258 -23.47 -21.38 6.60
CA LYS A 258 -23.74 -22.13 5.35
C LYS A 258 -22.55 -23.05 4.98
N TYR A 259 -21.33 -22.65 5.26
CA TYR A 259 -20.12 -23.36 4.85
C TYR A 259 -19.33 -23.94 6.03
N ALA A 260 -19.99 -24.13 7.20
CA ALA A 260 -19.35 -24.62 8.42
C ALA A 260 -18.64 -25.99 8.26
N SER A 261 -19.12 -26.85 7.36
CA SER A 261 -18.50 -28.16 7.07
C SER A 261 -17.38 -28.10 6.02
N GLU A 262 -17.16 -26.94 5.40
CA GLU A 262 -16.24 -26.81 4.27
C GLU A 262 -14.94 -26.10 4.74
N PRO A 263 -13.75 -26.58 4.31
CA PRO A 263 -12.48 -25.96 4.70
C PRO A 263 -12.38 -24.47 4.36
N ILE A 264 -13.02 -24.04 3.26
CA ILE A 264 -13.07 -22.64 2.84
C ILE A 264 -13.69 -21.70 3.89
N CYS A 265 -14.47 -22.21 4.83
CA CYS A 265 -15.02 -21.44 5.93
C CYS A 265 -13.93 -20.75 6.79
N ALA A 266 -12.70 -21.27 6.77
CA ALA A 266 -11.54 -20.64 7.37
C ALA A 266 -11.32 -19.19 6.88
N GLU A 267 -11.63 -18.89 5.61
CA GLU A 267 -11.55 -17.53 5.06
C GLU A 267 -12.59 -16.58 5.67
N VAL A 268 -13.77 -17.10 6.03
CA VAL A 268 -14.81 -16.30 6.70
C VAL A 268 -14.35 -15.93 8.11
N TYR A 269 -13.73 -16.87 8.84
CA TYR A 269 -13.12 -16.60 10.14
C TYR A 269 -11.98 -15.57 10.02
N LEU A 270 -11.15 -15.68 8.98
CA LEU A 270 -10.06 -14.72 8.74
C LEU A 270 -10.61 -13.31 8.50
N ALA A 271 -11.67 -13.17 7.69
CA ALA A 271 -12.32 -11.89 7.44
C ALA A 271 -12.90 -11.29 8.72
N GLU A 272 -13.59 -12.10 9.54
CA GLU A 272 -14.17 -11.68 10.80
C GLU A 272 -13.08 -11.30 11.82
N ALA A 273 -11.99 -12.07 11.91
CA ALA A 273 -10.86 -11.76 12.79
C ALA A 273 -10.18 -10.42 12.41
N ARG A 274 -9.96 -10.18 11.12
CA ARG A 274 -9.42 -8.89 10.64
C ARG A 274 -10.34 -7.72 10.95
N TYR A 275 -11.63 -7.90 10.75
CA TYR A 275 -12.63 -6.90 11.13
C TYR A 275 -12.57 -6.59 12.63
N THR A 276 -12.51 -7.63 13.47
CA THR A 276 -12.46 -7.56 14.94
C THR A 276 -11.19 -6.85 15.42
N ILE A 277 -10.04 -7.08 14.79
CA ILE A 277 -8.79 -6.33 15.03
C ILE A 277 -8.98 -4.84 14.71
N GLY A 278 -9.62 -4.51 13.60
CA GLY A 278 -9.95 -3.13 13.23
C GLY A 278 -10.84 -2.40 14.25
N LYS A 279 -11.56 -3.16 15.08
CA LYS A 279 -12.35 -2.67 16.23
C LYS A 279 -11.58 -2.69 17.56
N GLN A 280 -10.27 -2.93 17.53
CA GLN A 280 -9.41 -3.04 18.72
C GLN A 280 -9.83 -4.15 19.70
N GLN A 281 -10.34 -5.26 19.20
CA GLN A 281 -10.80 -6.40 19.97
C GLN A 281 -9.88 -7.63 19.74
N GLN A 282 -8.59 -7.50 20.04
CA GLN A 282 -7.56 -8.49 19.73
C GLN A 282 -7.80 -9.84 20.39
N LEU A 283 -8.35 -9.86 21.61
CA LEU A 283 -8.68 -11.12 22.30
C LEU A 283 -9.74 -11.91 21.53
N ASN A 284 -10.80 -11.24 21.04
CA ASN A 284 -11.85 -11.89 20.25
C ASN A 284 -11.31 -12.38 18.91
N ALA A 285 -10.45 -11.58 18.26
CA ALA A 285 -9.78 -11.98 17.04
C ALA A 285 -8.88 -13.21 17.21
N LEU A 286 -8.15 -13.28 18.34
CA LEU A 286 -7.34 -14.45 18.69
C LEU A 286 -8.18 -15.70 18.84
N GLN A 287 -9.34 -15.60 19.55
CA GLN A 287 -10.28 -16.71 19.69
C GLN A 287 -10.82 -17.22 18.35
N LEU A 288 -11.15 -16.29 17.43
CA LEU A 288 -11.58 -16.66 16.06
C LEU A 288 -10.46 -17.40 15.30
N CYS A 289 -9.22 -16.94 15.41
CA CYS A 289 -8.08 -17.62 14.81
C CYS A 289 -7.88 -19.02 15.39
N ASP A 290 -7.89 -19.17 16.71
CA ASP A 290 -7.71 -20.44 17.39
C ASP A 290 -8.82 -21.44 17.03
N GLU A 291 -10.08 -20.98 16.98
CA GLU A 291 -11.22 -21.80 16.58
C GLU A 291 -11.09 -22.28 15.13
N ALA A 292 -10.79 -21.39 14.18
CA ALA A 292 -10.66 -21.75 12.78
C ALA A 292 -9.49 -22.72 12.54
N ILE A 293 -8.35 -22.52 13.19
CA ILE A 293 -7.18 -23.41 13.09
C ILE A 293 -7.55 -24.81 13.62
N ARG A 294 -8.35 -24.90 14.69
CA ARG A 294 -8.81 -26.17 15.26
C ARG A 294 -9.83 -26.87 14.36
N LEU A 295 -10.76 -26.11 13.73
CA LEU A 295 -11.83 -26.68 12.89
C LEU A 295 -11.32 -27.07 11.50
N TYR A 296 -10.39 -26.32 10.92
CA TYR A 296 -9.95 -26.48 9.53
C TYR A 296 -8.42 -26.64 9.40
N PRO A 297 -7.78 -27.59 10.15
CA PRO A 297 -6.32 -27.69 10.20
C PRO A 297 -5.67 -28.04 8.85
N GLY A 298 -6.42 -28.71 7.97
CA GLY A 298 -5.97 -29.12 6.64
C GLY A 298 -6.30 -28.14 5.51
N TYR A 299 -6.81 -26.96 5.82
CA TYR A 299 -7.08 -25.94 4.79
C TYR A 299 -5.76 -25.38 4.24
N ASP A 300 -5.61 -25.33 2.91
CA ASP A 300 -4.34 -24.95 2.25
C ASP A 300 -3.81 -23.58 2.68
N ARG A 301 -4.71 -22.63 2.89
CA ARG A 301 -4.35 -21.28 3.32
C ARG A 301 -4.45 -21.03 4.81
N ILE A 302 -4.52 -22.08 5.63
CA ILE A 302 -4.64 -21.97 7.10
C ILE A 302 -3.49 -21.15 7.72
N ASN A 303 -2.36 -21.06 7.04
CA ASN A 303 -1.23 -20.24 7.46
C ASN A 303 -1.56 -18.75 7.56
N ALA A 304 -2.55 -18.24 6.83
CA ALA A 304 -3.00 -16.86 6.96
C ALA A 304 -3.56 -16.58 8.37
N LEU A 305 -4.36 -17.52 8.91
CA LEU A 305 -4.87 -17.44 10.29
C LEU A 305 -3.77 -17.65 11.35
N LYS A 306 -2.84 -18.58 11.09
CA LYS A 306 -1.69 -18.79 11.98
C LYS A 306 -0.81 -17.54 12.04
N ASN A 307 -0.54 -16.91 10.91
CA ASN A 307 0.24 -15.68 10.85
C ASN A 307 -0.46 -14.53 11.59
N LEU A 308 -1.78 -14.38 11.39
CA LEU A 308 -2.57 -13.37 12.10
C LEU A 308 -2.56 -13.61 13.62
N ARG A 309 -2.69 -14.87 14.05
CA ARG A 309 -2.56 -15.28 15.44
C ARG A 309 -1.21 -14.89 16.03
N GLU A 310 -0.13 -15.22 15.33
CA GLU A 310 1.24 -14.86 15.76
C GLU A 310 1.44 -13.33 15.78
N GLU A 311 0.85 -12.58 14.87
CA GLU A 311 0.87 -11.11 14.87
C GLU A 311 0.18 -10.53 16.11
N ILE A 312 -0.97 -11.08 16.52
CA ILE A 312 -1.66 -10.67 17.75
C ILE A 312 -0.78 -10.96 18.97
N LEU A 313 -0.15 -12.13 19.03
CA LEU A 313 0.68 -12.58 20.14
C LEU A 313 2.08 -11.96 20.15
N ALA A 314 2.54 -11.44 19.02
CA ALA A 314 3.89 -10.90 18.89
C ALA A 314 4.13 -9.75 19.86
N PRO A 315 5.27 -9.74 20.58
CA PRO A 315 5.67 -8.62 21.41
C PRO A 315 5.99 -7.39 20.55
N TYR A 316 5.61 -6.23 21.06
CA TYR A 316 5.90 -4.94 20.41
C TYR A 316 6.47 -3.98 21.46
N LEU A 317 7.54 -3.26 21.09
CA LEU A 317 8.13 -2.19 21.87
C LEU A 317 8.59 -1.09 20.92
N ASN A 318 8.13 0.12 21.15
CA ASN A 318 8.65 1.33 20.56
C ASN A 318 8.86 2.37 21.66
N VAL A 319 10.08 2.91 21.76
CA VAL A 319 10.45 3.91 22.75
C VAL A 319 10.89 5.16 21.99
N ASN A 320 10.14 6.24 22.18
CA ASN A 320 10.46 7.56 21.65
C ASN A 320 10.97 8.44 22.80
N ALA A 321 12.17 8.95 22.65
CA ALA A 321 12.79 9.91 23.55
C ALA A 321 13.35 11.08 22.74
N SER A 322 13.57 12.23 23.38
CA SER A 322 14.36 13.29 22.77
C SER A 322 15.80 12.77 22.57
N ASP A 323 16.39 13.09 21.43
CA ASP A 323 17.81 12.84 21.14
C ASP A 323 18.74 13.88 21.75
N LEU A 324 18.17 14.90 22.41
CA LEU A 324 18.85 16.00 23.06
C LEU A 324 18.24 16.31 24.42
N ALA A 325 19.08 16.52 25.43
CA ALA A 325 18.66 16.95 26.76
C ALA A 325 19.68 17.89 27.40
N PHE A 326 19.28 18.52 28.51
CA PHE A 326 20.19 19.27 29.38
C PHE A 326 20.72 18.39 30.52
N PRO A 327 21.88 18.72 31.09
CA PRO A 327 22.42 17.95 32.22
C PRO A 327 21.42 17.84 33.37
N ASN A 328 21.24 16.64 33.88
CA ASN A 328 20.31 16.32 34.98
C ASN A 328 18.81 16.57 34.70
N GLU A 329 18.44 16.88 33.47
CA GLU A 329 17.04 16.99 33.04
C GLU A 329 16.34 15.62 33.13
N GLU A 330 15.08 15.64 33.53
CA GLU A 330 14.20 14.48 33.40
C GLU A 330 13.55 14.51 32.02
N ILE A 331 13.93 13.58 31.17
CA ILE A 331 13.36 13.40 29.82
C ILE A 331 12.26 12.36 29.85
N GLU A 332 11.23 12.59 29.03
CA GLU A 332 10.15 11.64 28.83
C GLU A 332 10.57 10.55 27.85
N LEU A 333 10.34 9.30 28.25
CA LEU A 333 10.35 8.13 27.40
C LEU A 333 8.91 7.78 27.07
N ARG A 334 8.45 8.07 25.86
CA ARG A 334 7.11 7.69 25.38
C ARG A 334 7.19 6.28 24.83
N VAL A 335 6.52 5.35 25.48
CA VAL A 335 6.65 3.93 25.24
C VAL A 335 5.33 3.35 24.79
N SER A 336 5.30 2.84 23.55
CA SER A 336 4.21 2.01 23.05
C SER A 336 4.64 0.56 23.12
N HIS A 337 3.89 -0.27 23.85
CA HIS A 337 4.27 -1.65 24.11
C HIS A 337 3.09 -2.63 24.03
N LYS A 338 3.39 -3.88 23.73
CA LYS A 338 2.43 -5.01 23.69
C LYS A 338 3.16 -6.32 24.00
N ASN A 339 2.54 -7.18 24.80
CA ASN A 339 2.99 -8.56 25.05
C ASN A 339 4.43 -8.71 25.58
N LEU A 340 4.89 -7.78 26.39
CA LEU A 340 6.16 -7.86 27.11
C LEU A 340 5.99 -7.33 28.52
N ASP A 341 6.93 -7.70 29.44
CA ASP A 341 6.84 -7.39 30.86
C ASP A 341 7.76 -6.21 31.24
N GLY A 342 8.68 -5.82 30.37
CA GLY A 342 9.58 -4.70 30.61
C GLY A 342 10.63 -4.51 29.53
N PHE A 343 11.47 -3.51 29.74
CA PHE A 343 12.63 -3.19 28.91
C PHE A 343 13.70 -2.50 29.71
N THR A 344 14.94 -2.56 29.24
CA THR A 344 16.10 -1.90 29.85
C THR A 344 16.62 -0.81 28.93
N VAL A 345 16.86 0.37 29.51
CA VAL A 345 17.58 1.47 28.85
C VAL A 345 19.03 1.45 29.31
N ARG A 346 19.97 1.36 28.38
CA ARG A 346 21.42 1.47 28.63
C ARG A 346 21.98 2.67 27.90
N LEU A 347 22.74 3.49 28.59
CA LEU A 347 23.53 4.56 28.00
C LEU A 347 25.02 4.20 27.98
N TYR A 348 25.60 4.35 26.80
CA TYR A 348 27.03 4.14 26.58
C TYR A 348 27.69 5.45 26.16
N GLN A 349 28.90 5.70 26.67
CA GLN A 349 29.80 6.75 26.21
C GLN A 349 31.12 6.09 25.83
N ALA A 350 31.61 6.33 24.61
CA ALA A 350 32.82 5.70 24.09
C ALA A 350 32.89 4.18 24.35
N LYS A 351 31.77 3.47 24.12
CA LYS A 351 31.56 2.03 24.36
C LYS A 351 31.52 1.59 25.84
N LYS A 352 31.70 2.50 26.79
CA LYS A 352 31.58 2.21 28.22
C LYS A 352 30.16 2.43 28.68
N LEU A 353 29.58 1.45 29.42
CA LEU A 353 28.27 1.60 30.05
C LEU A 353 28.35 2.66 31.15
N ILE A 354 27.51 3.68 31.05
CA ILE A 354 27.45 4.80 32.02
C ILE A 354 26.25 4.68 32.92
N LYS A 355 25.10 4.26 32.35
CA LYS A 355 23.85 4.13 33.12
C LYS A 355 23.02 2.99 32.57
N GLU A 356 22.34 2.29 33.48
CA GLU A 356 21.37 1.25 33.18
C GLU A 356 20.14 1.46 34.02
N GLN A 357 18.96 1.35 33.40
CA GLN A 357 17.69 1.43 34.16
C GLN A 357 16.67 0.50 33.48
N HIS A 358 16.06 -0.36 34.30
CA HIS A 358 14.99 -1.24 33.91
C HIS A 358 13.63 -0.59 34.20
N TYR A 359 12.69 -0.79 33.26
CA TYR A 359 11.30 -0.34 33.35
C TYR A 359 10.37 -1.54 33.21
N ALA A 360 9.57 -1.79 34.23
CA ALA A 360 8.50 -2.76 34.16
C ALA A 360 7.28 -2.12 33.49
N VAL A 361 6.61 -2.86 32.63
CA VAL A 361 5.36 -2.45 31.98
C VAL A 361 4.26 -3.45 32.29
N LEU A 362 3.03 -2.95 32.33
CA LEU A 362 1.87 -3.81 32.54
C LEU A 362 1.55 -4.55 31.23
N ARG A 363 1.53 -5.88 31.28
CA ARG A 363 1.11 -6.71 30.15
C ARG A 363 -0.42 -6.86 30.16
N PRO A 364 -1.16 -6.20 29.24
CA PRO A 364 -2.60 -6.31 29.19
C PRO A 364 -3.03 -7.69 28.70
N LYS A 365 -4.14 -8.21 29.27
CA LYS A 365 -4.69 -9.52 28.92
C LYS A 365 -5.45 -9.52 27.59
N ASP A 366 -5.76 -8.36 27.07
CA ASP A 366 -6.52 -8.16 25.81
C ASP A 366 -5.65 -8.05 24.57
N TYR A 367 -4.32 -8.16 24.73
CA TYR A 367 -3.32 -8.09 23.66
C TYR A 367 -3.28 -6.75 22.89
N GLN A 368 -3.83 -5.68 23.49
CA GLN A 368 -3.79 -4.35 22.89
C GLN A 368 -2.43 -3.68 23.12
N THR A 369 -2.08 -2.77 22.20
CA THR A 369 -0.94 -1.88 22.42
C THR A 369 -1.29 -0.85 23.48
N GLN A 370 -0.41 -0.67 24.44
CA GLN A 370 -0.52 0.31 25.53
C GLN A 370 0.53 1.40 25.33
N ASP A 371 0.14 2.64 25.64
CA ASP A 371 1.04 3.77 25.67
C ASP A 371 1.29 4.19 27.12
N THR A 372 2.56 4.30 27.47
CA THR A 372 2.99 4.67 28.83
C THR A 372 4.13 5.68 28.73
N VAL A 373 4.22 6.59 29.70
CA VAL A 373 5.31 7.54 29.79
C VAL A 373 6.15 7.23 31.02
N PHE A 374 7.45 7.07 30.81
CA PHE A 374 8.42 6.95 31.88
C PHE A 374 9.35 8.16 31.87
N THR A 375 10.08 8.37 32.95
CA THR A 375 11.13 9.40 33.01
C THR A 375 12.50 8.76 33.08
N PHE A 376 13.46 9.43 32.49
CA PHE A 376 14.86 9.06 32.50
C PHE A 376 15.71 10.29 32.75
N LYS A 377 16.51 10.29 33.83
CA LYS A 377 17.36 11.42 34.17
C LYS A 377 18.59 11.44 33.26
N ALA A 378 18.76 12.52 32.50
CA ALA A 378 19.93 12.74 31.65
C ALA A 378 21.23 12.75 32.47
N PRO A 379 22.33 12.18 31.94
CA PRO A 379 23.64 12.24 32.59
C PRO A 379 24.31 13.62 32.44
N GLU A 380 25.61 13.69 32.73
CA GLU A 380 26.43 14.87 32.52
C GLU A 380 26.62 15.18 31.01
N LEU A 381 27.23 16.33 30.70
CA LEU A 381 27.52 16.76 29.33
C LEU A 381 28.26 15.68 28.54
N GLY A 382 27.83 15.45 27.31
CA GLY A 382 28.48 14.52 26.41
C GLY A 382 27.55 13.88 25.37
N SER A 383 28.15 13.13 24.46
CA SER A 383 27.43 12.33 23.47
C SER A 383 27.39 10.88 23.91
N TYR A 384 26.21 10.30 23.84
CA TYR A 384 25.90 8.94 24.30
C TYR A 384 25.23 8.14 23.20
N VAL A 385 25.28 6.83 23.36
CA VAL A 385 24.41 5.88 22.61
C VAL A 385 23.40 5.32 23.61
N MET A 386 22.15 5.56 23.35
CA MET A 386 21.03 4.97 24.06
C MET A 386 20.66 3.64 23.42
N ARG A 387 20.71 2.55 24.15
CA ARG A 387 20.29 1.22 23.70
C ARG A 387 19.06 0.81 24.50
N ILE A 388 18.01 0.42 23.80
CA ILE A 388 16.77 -0.10 24.36
C ILE A 388 16.73 -1.61 24.16
N ILE A 389 16.64 -2.35 25.22
CA ILE A 389 16.69 -3.82 25.25
C ILE A 389 15.37 -4.33 25.81
N PRO A 390 14.48 -4.94 24.98
CA PRO A 390 13.26 -5.56 25.49
C PRO A 390 13.60 -6.83 26.30
N ASP A 391 12.77 -7.16 27.29
CA ASP A 391 12.95 -8.34 28.14
C ASP A 391 12.78 -9.67 27.38
N ILE A 392 12.34 -9.61 26.13
CA ILE A 392 12.13 -10.77 25.28
C ILE A 392 13.29 -10.95 24.31
N ARG A 393 14.01 -12.05 24.41
CA ARG A 393 15.21 -12.38 23.62
C ARG A 393 15.00 -12.40 22.09
N ALA A 394 13.76 -12.53 21.59
CA ALA A 394 13.46 -12.63 20.17
C ALA A 394 13.44 -11.27 19.45
N LYS A 395 13.46 -10.14 20.15
CA LYS A 395 13.49 -8.80 19.54
C LYS A 395 14.88 -8.21 19.58
N ARG A 396 15.21 -7.50 18.47
CA ARG A 396 16.49 -6.78 18.37
C ARG A 396 16.47 -5.54 19.26
N ASP A 397 17.61 -5.27 19.88
CA ASP A 397 17.87 -4.00 20.55
C ASP A 397 17.76 -2.86 19.55
N SER A 398 17.25 -1.73 19.98
CA SER A 398 17.32 -0.48 19.21
C SER A 398 18.38 0.45 19.80
N GLU A 399 19.07 1.14 18.92
CA GLU A 399 20.11 2.12 19.31
C GLU A 399 19.80 3.47 18.69
N SER A 400 20.01 4.53 19.46
CA SER A 400 19.90 5.92 19.02
C SER A 400 21.01 6.76 19.60
N LYS A 401 21.41 7.82 18.90
CA LYS A 401 22.30 8.85 19.47
C LYS A 401 21.49 9.66 20.47
N PHE A 402 22.15 10.08 21.55
CA PHE A 402 21.58 10.90 22.60
C PHE A 402 22.64 11.87 23.10
N ASP A 403 22.41 13.16 22.91
CA ASP A 403 23.36 14.21 23.29
C ASP A 403 22.87 14.98 24.49
N VAL A 404 23.75 15.19 25.47
CA VAL A 404 23.50 16.07 26.61
C VAL A 404 24.36 17.32 26.48
N THR A 405 23.71 18.45 26.32
CA THR A 405 24.34 19.73 26.02
C THR A 405 23.66 20.88 26.80
N ARG A 406 24.37 21.99 26.95
CA ARG A 406 23.80 23.25 27.42
C ARG A 406 23.42 24.18 26.26
N PHE A 407 23.82 23.82 25.05
CA PHE A 407 23.59 24.66 23.90
C PHE A 407 22.25 24.35 23.23
N LYS A 408 21.56 25.41 22.81
CA LYS A 408 20.51 25.35 21.81
C LYS A 408 21.00 26.11 20.57
N VAL A 409 21.00 25.41 19.42
CA VAL A 409 21.41 25.99 18.15
C VAL A 409 20.17 26.20 17.30
N LEU A 410 19.93 27.45 16.90
CA LEU A 410 18.89 27.80 15.94
C LEU A 410 19.55 28.11 14.61
N THR A 411 18.97 27.59 13.53
CA THR A 411 19.48 27.82 12.18
C THR A 411 18.37 28.41 11.32
N CYS A 412 18.72 29.39 10.50
CA CYS A 412 17.79 30.04 9.59
C CYS A 412 18.46 30.30 8.23
N ARG A 413 17.72 30.02 7.16
CA ARG A 413 18.13 30.46 5.82
C ARG A 413 17.65 31.89 5.61
N LEU A 414 18.58 32.75 5.27
CA LEU A 414 18.33 34.16 4.93
C LEU A 414 18.30 34.32 3.39
N PRO A 415 17.79 35.46 2.88
CA PRO A 415 17.93 35.83 1.48
C PRO A 415 19.38 35.73 0.98
N ASP A 416 19.58 35.69 -0.34
CA ASP A 416 20.89 35.71 -1.00
C ASP A 416 21.80 34.51 -0.61
N LYS A 417 21.19 33.35 -0.37
CA LYS A 417 21.93 32.12 0.02
C LYS A 417 22.76 32.28 1.30
N GLN A 418 22.40 33.22 2.17
CA GLN A 418 23.00 33.33 3.49
C GLN A 418 22.38 32.34 4.47
N TYR A 419 23.17 31.91 5.44
CA TYR A 419 22.76 31.04 6.52
C TYR A 419 23.13 31.65 7.85
N GLN A 420 22.20 31.71 8.78
CA GLN A 420 22.41 32.24 10.12
C GLN A 420 22.40 31.08 11.12
N VAL A 421 23.36 31.10 12.01
CA VAL A 421 23.39 30.23 13.20
C VAL A 421 23.33 31.14 14.42
N VAL A 422 22.47 30.79 15.36
CA VAL A 422 22.32 31.45 16.67
C VAL A 422 22.55 30.40 17.74
N THR A 423 23.46 30.68 18.65
CA THR A 423 23.77 29.83 19.81
C THR A 423 23.23 30.45 21.08
N LEU A 424 22.39 29.68 21.78
CA LEU A 424 21.73 30.08 23.02
C LEU A 424 22.03 29.08 24.13
N ASP A 425 22.08 29.56 25.36
CA ASP A 425 21.93 28.70 26.52
C ASP A 425 20.52 28.09 26.50
N GLY A 426 20.43 26.79 26.52
CA GLY A 426 19.16 26.07 26.31
C GLY A 426 18.17 26.18 27.49
N GLN A 427 18.65 26.50 28.68
CA GLN A 427 17.81 26.66 29.87
C GLN A 427 17.35 28.12 30.08
N THR A 428 18.24 29.06 29.85
CA THR A 428 17.98 30.49 30.10
C THR A 428 17.56 31.26 28.87
N GLY A 429 17.87 30.74 27.67
CA GLY A 429 17.65 31.44 26.39
C GLY A 429 18.63 32.57 26.11
N HIS A 430 19.61 32.80 27.00
CA HIS A 430 20.61 33.85 26.78
C HIS A 430 21.55 33.50 25.65
N PRO A 431 21.98 34.49 24.83
CA PRO A 431 22.97 34.27 23.80
C PRO A 431 24.31 33.74 24.36
N ILE A 432 24.96 32.82 23.65
CA ILE A 432 26.29 32.35 23.96
C ILE A 432 27.24 33.01 22.96
N PRO A 433 28.00 34.02 23.39
CA PRO A 433 28.96 34.68 22.51
C PRO A 433 30.20 33.82 22.30
N HIS A 434 30.95 34.11 21.23
CA HIS A 434 32.22 33.48 20.90
C HIS A 434 32.16 31.95 20.76
N ALA A 435 30.97 31.39 20.49
CA ALA A 435 30.85 29.98 20.20
C ALA A 435 31.45 29.63 18.85
N LYS A 436 32.25 28.55 18.82
CA LYS A 436 32.87 28.06 17.60
C LYS A 436 31.85 27.22 16.81
N VAL A 437 31.59 27.62 15.59
CA VAL A 437 30.71 26.89 14.64
C VAL A 437 31.61 26.28 13.56
N THR A 438 31.65 24.96 13.51
CA THR A 438 32.48 24.22 12.56
C THR A 438 31.59 23.54 11.51
N MET A 439 31.86 23.80 10.24
CA MET A 439 31.20 23.18 9.10
C MET A 439 32.00 21.99 8.60
N TYR A 440 31.32 20.89 8.38
CA TYR A 440 31.90 19.65 7.91
C TYR A 440 31.46 19.34 6.48
N SER A 441 32.29 18.59 5.74
CA SER A 441 31.85 17.91 4.51
C SER A 441 31.05 16.65 4.86
N ASN A 442 30.41 16.02 3.85
CA ASN A 442 29.79 14.73 4.01
C ASN A 442 30.77 13.63 4.46
N ASP A 443 32.07 13.78 4.19
CA ASP A 443 33.13 12.87 4.63
C ASP A 443 33.71 13.25 6.01
N GLU A 444 33.01 14.07 6.79
CA GLU A 444 33.41 14.53 8.14
C GLU A 444 34.71 15.33 8.20
N LYS A 445 35.14 15.91 7.09
CA LYS A 445 36.31 16.82 7.07
C LYS A 445 35.88 18.25 7.41
N VAL A 446 36.66 18.92 8.27
CA VAL A 446 36.45 20.34 8.57
C VAL A 446 36.67 21.17 7.31
N LEU A 447 35.61 21.88 6.89
CA LEU A 447 35.65 22.75 5.71
C LEU A 447 35.92 24.22 6.11
N GLN A 448 35.21 24.70 7.14
CA GLN A 448 35.28 26.08 7.57
C GLN A 448 34.84 26.21 9.04
N GLU A 449 35.43 27.21 9.71
CA GLU A 449 35.09 27.55 11.10
C GLU A 449 34.67 29.01 11.18
N PHE A 450 33.68 29.28 12.02
CA PHE A 450 33.14 30.59 12.31
C PHE A 450 33.04 30.77 13.82
N THR A 451 32.95 32.04 14.25
CA THR A 451 32.76 32.38 15.67
C THR A 451 31.55 33.29 15.77
N THR A 452 30.67 33.01 16.72
CA THR A 452 29.49 33.86 16.98
C THR A 452 29.91 35.20 17.63
N ASN A 453 29.14 36.23 17.36
CA ASN A 453 29.31 37.56 17.96
C ASN A 453 28.74 37.61 19.40
N GLU A 454 28.72 38.83 20.00
CA GLU A 454 28.18 39.08 21.36
C GLU A 454 26.70 38.67 21.50
N GLU A 455 25.95 38.67 20.41
CA GLU A 455 24.54 38.22 20.38
C GLU A 455 24.41 36.71 20.12
N GLY A 456 25.50 35.94 20.17
CA GLY A 456 25.49 34.52 19.86
C GLY A 456 25.21 34.19 18.40
N LYS A 457 25.37 35.16 17.46
CA LYS A 457 24.97 35.01 16.06
C LYS A 457 26.18 34.96 15.15
N VAL A 458 26.11 34.16 14.10
CA VAL A 458 27.02 34.20 12.95
C VAL A 458 26.22 34.04 11.67
N VAL A 459 26.59 34.80 10.63
CA VAL A 459 26.00 34.70 9.29
C VAL A 459 27.08 34.41 8.28
N PHE A 460 26.87 33.47 7.41
CA PHE A 460 27.82 33.08 6.38
C PHE A 460 27.10 32.59 5.10
N PRO A 461 27.78 32.68 3.93
CA PRO A 461 27.23 32.12 2.70
C PRO A 461 27.09 30.59 2.80
N TRP A 462 25.91 30.08 2.46
CA TRP A 462 25.69 28.63 2.41
C TRP A 462 26.38 28.01 1.20
N LYS A 463 27.08 26.91 1.39
CA LYS A 463 27.65 26.07 0.34
C LYS A 463 27.03 24.69 0.38
N SER A 464 26.79 24.08 -0.79
CA SER A 464 26.15 22.74 -0.90
C SER A 464 26.97 21.62 -0.28
N GLU A 465 28.26 21.84 -0.04
CA GLU A 465 29.16 20.88 0.60
C GLU A 465 29.12 20.91 2.14
N TYR A 466 28.38 21.86 2.74
CA TYR A 466 28.24 21.98 4.20
C TYR A 466 27.23 20.99 4.75
N ARG A 467 27.59 20.37 5.86
CA ARG A 467 26.76 19.52 6.72
C ARG A 467 26.67 20.10 8.12
#